data_be0158b5a3816a2c6f7da41085e4e7d8
#
_entry.id   be0158b5a3816a2c6f7da41085e4e7d8
#
_cell.length_a   1.000
_cell.length_b   1.000
_cell.length_c   1.000
_cell.angle_alpha   90.00
_cell.angle_beta   90.00
_cell.angle_gamma   90.00
#
_symmetry.space_group_name_H-M   'P 1'
#
loop_
_entity.id
_entity.type
_entity.pdbx_description
1 polymer ?
#
loop_
_entity_poly.entity_id
_entity_poly.type
_entity_poly.pdbx_seq_one_letter_code
_entity_poly.pdbx_strand_id
1 'polypeptide(L)'
;MSMNPSTNSPTLASNTSKKLPHINGMYWALVVSSTTLGETAGDFISQTLDFGYGGASAVLLALFVIATILQVLFAKQHAWMYWTTLTLASIGGTTLCDWITRSLGLGYPLGSLTIFISLVATLSAWKWWTRSRDLGAALDKIGESLYWLTILTSSTFGTVLGDMLSKNELDLDGQTIGDTLFGEFVTRHGFGLGGIGFGDTASTVALLVLLAAVAVVTLKTRVSRVSCYWGGIIVTHPLGAAAGDFMTKDDGLHLGNAWATLLLVVVLAAVAVLAYRNNKSHAATLAE
;
A
#
# COMPACT_ATOMS: atom_id res chain seq x y z
N MET A 1 42.85 49.36 19.27
CA MET A 1 42.72 48.99 17.85
C MET A 1 42.85 47.45 17.84
N SER A 2 41.72 46.73 17.95
CA SER A 2 41.69 45.27 17.97
C SER A 2 40.54 44.85 17.05
N MET A 3 40.89 44.38 15.87
CA MET A 3 39.95 43.84 14.88
C MET A 3 39.63 42.41 15.28
N ASN A 4 38.35 42.15 15.47
CA ASN A 4 37.82 40.81 15.67
C ASN A 4 37.30 40.29 14.30
N PRO A 5 37.88 39.24 13.71
CA PRO A 5 37.34 38.66 12.49
C PRO A 5 36.18 37.73 12.84
N SER A 6 34.95 38.20 12.59
CA SER A 6 33.78 37.36 12.58
C SER A 6 33.88 36.31 11.48
N THR A 7 34.23 35.09 11.83
CA THR A 7 34.10 33.92 10.95
C THR A 7 32.62 33.57 10.77
N ASN A 8 32.01 34.14 9.74
CA ASN A 8 30.78 33.64 9.18
C ASN A 8 31.07 32.30 8.51
N SER A 9 30.93 31.20 9.26
CA SER A 9 30.82 29.88 8.67
C SER A 9 29.47 29.81 7.97
N PRO A 10 29.41 29.54 6.66
CA PRO A 10 28.13 29.27 6.01
C PRO A 10 27.60 27.96 6.58
N THR A 11 26.56 28.03 7.41
CA THR A 11 25.73 26.90 7.74
C THR A 11 25.23 26.31 6.43
N LEU A 12 25.78 25.17 6.05
CA LEU A 12 25.23 24.31 5.00
C LEU A 12 23.82 23.97 5.43
N ALA A 13 22.86 24.79 5.05
CA ALA A 13 21.43 24.43 5.10
C ALA A 13 21.29 23.15 4.29
N SER A 14 21.15 22.03 4.99
CA SER A 14 20.85 20.75 4.38
C SER A 14 19.54 20.92 3.62
N ASN A 15 19.62 20.95 2.31
CA ASN A 15 18.49 21.09 1.40
C ASN A 15 17.74 19.74 1.39
N THR A 16 17.20 19.34 2.55
CA THR A 16 16.38 18.13 2.73
C THR A 16 14.99 18.43 2.20
N SER A 17 14.78 18.16 0.94
CA SER A 17 13.48 18.28 0.28
C SER A 17 12.51 17.27 0.92
N LYS A 18 11.32 17.73 1.29
CA LYS A 18 10.23 16.86 1.73
C LYS A 18 9.90 15.87 0.63
N LYS A 19 9.98 14.57 0.92
CA LYS A 19 9.76 13.52 -0.09
C LYS A 19 8.33 12.95 -0.12
N LEU A 20 7.46 13.29 0.83
CA LEU A 20 6.05 12.93 0.82
C LEU A 20 5.21 14.01 0.13
N PRO A 21 4.26 13.63 -0.74
CA PRO A 21 3.27 14.55 -1.29
C PRO A 21 2.45 15.22 -0.20
N HIS A 22 1.82 16.35 -0.53
CA HIS A 22 0.91 17.02 0.41
C HIS A 22 -0.31 16.15 0.68
N ILE A 23 -0.51 15.75 1.95
CA ILE A 23 -1.60 14.87 2.38
C ILE A 23 -2.90 15.69 2.44
N ASN A 24 -3.76 15.51 1.47
CA ASN A 24 -5.08 16.12 1.33
C ASN A 24 -6.09 15.11 0.75
N GLY A 25 -7.31 15.53 0.46
CA GLY A 25 -8.33 14.65 -0.12
C GLY A 25 -7.89 13.99 -1.44
N MET A 26 -7.16 14.72 -2.30
CA MET A 26 -6.63 14.18 -3.56
C MET A 26 -5.55 13.12 -3.33
N TYR A 27 -4.72 13.29 -2.28
CA TYR A 27 -3.76 12.28 -1.86
C TYR A 27 -4.47 10.95 -1.54
N TRP A 28 -5.52 11.01 -0.72
CA TRP A 28 -6.29 9.81 -0.34
C TRP A 28 -7.04 9.19 -1.52
N ALA A 29 -7.58 10.01 -2.42
CA ALA A 29 -8.18 9.51 -3.66
C ALA A 29 -7.16 8.75 -4.53
N LEU A 30 -5.93 9.25 -4.65
CA LEU A 30 -4.85 8.57 -5.36
C LEU A 30 -4.42 7.27 -4.64
N VAL A 31 -4.35 7.27 -3.30
CA VAL A 31 -4.02 6.06 -2.53
C VAL A 31 -5.10 5.00 -2.75
N VAL A 32 -6.39 5.32 -2.57
CA VAL A 32 -7.50 4.38 -2.81
C VAL A 32 -7.46 3.85 -4.24
N SER A 33 -7.31 4.73 -5.24
CA SER A 33 -7.23 4.29 -6.65
C SER A 33 -6.03 3.38 -6.91
N SER A 34 -4.87 3.67 -6.30
CA SER A 34 -3.66 2.85 -6.44
C SER A 34 -3.80 1.49 -5.75
N THR A 35 -4.44 1.44 -4.58
CA THR A 35 -4.64 0.16 -3.85
C THR A 35 -5.67 -0.73 -4.54
N THR A 36 -6.77 -0.15 -5.06
CA THR A 36 -7.76 -0.89 -5.84
C THR A 36 -7.17 -1.38 -7.17
N LEU A 37 -6.36 -0.55 -7.85
CA LEU A 37 -5.60 -0.97 -9.03
C LEU A 37 -4.60 -2.07 -8.67
N GLY A 38 -4.01 -2.02 -7.49
CA GLY A 38 -3.10 -3.05 -6.98
C GLY A 38 -3.72 -4.43 -7.00
N GLU A 39 -4.95 -4.56 -6.52
CA GLU A 39 -5.70 -5.81 -6.50
C GLU A 39 -6.01 -6.28 -7.93
N THR A 40 -6.71 -5.47 -8.70
CA THR A 40 -7.14 -5.88 -10.04
C THR A 40 -5.98 -6.17 -11.00
N ALA A 41 -4.88 -5.39 -10.93
CA ALA A 41 -3.70 -5.60 -11.76
C ALA A 41 -2.84 -6.78 -11.26
N GLY A 42 -2.80 -7.03 -9.96
CA GLY A 42 -2.15 -8.21 -9.38
C GLY A 42 -2.80 -9.49 -9.88
N ASP A 43 -4.11 -9.58 -9.79
CA ASP A 43 -4.91 -10.70 -10.30
C ASP A 43 -4.82 -10.80 -11.84
N PHE A 44 -4.84 -9.68 -12.54
CA PHE A 44 -4.67 -9.69 -14.00
C PHE A 44 -3.34 -10.30 -14.41
N ILE A 45 -2.22 -9.92 -13.76
CA ILE A 45 -0.89 -10.43 -14.11
C ILE A 45 -0.73 -11.89 -13.66
N SER A 46 -1.13 -12.22 -12.44
CA SER A 46 -0.92 -13.56 -11.89
C SER A 46 -1.86 -14.62 -12.48
N GLN A 47 -3.15 -14.29 -12.64
CA GLN A 47 -4.18 -15.23 -13.05
C GLN A 47 -4.51 -15.12 -14.54
N THR A 48 -4.81 -13.89 -15.05
CA THR A 48 -5.27 -13.72 -16.43
C THR A 48 -4.15 -13.85 -17.44
N LEU A 49 -2.94 -13.33 -17.13
CA LEU A 49 -1.76 -13.49 -17.97
C LEU A 49 -0.96 -14.79 -17.67
N ASP A 50 -1.43 -15.58 -16.71
CA ASP A 50 -0.87 -16.89 -16.35
C ASP A 50 0.61 -16.86 -15.93
N PHE A 51 1.05 -15.74 -15.29
CA PHE A 51 2.40 -15.68 -14.71
C PHE A 51 2.50 -16.52 -13.41
N GLY A 52 1.36 -16.90 -12.85
CA GLY A 52 1.24 -17.50 -11.53
C GLY A 52 1.64 -16.56 -10.39
N TYR A 53 1.24 -16.87 -9.17
CA TYR A 53 1.48 -15.99 -8.02
C TYR A 53 2.97 -15.77 -7.72
N GLY A 54 3.79 -16.84 -7.81
CA GLY A 54 5.24 -16.77 -7.55
C GLY A 54 5.99 -15.98 -8.62
N GLY A 55 5.68 -16.19 -9.90
CA GLY A 55 6.31 -15.49 -11.02
C GLY A 55 5.94 -14.01 -11.03
N ALA A 56 4.64 -13.69 -10.86
CA ALA A 56 4.15 -12.32 -10.77
C ALA A 56 4.79 -11.59 -9.58
N SER A 57 4.83 -12.21 -8.38
CA SER A 57 5.47 -11.62 -7.20
C SER A 57 6.94 -11.32 -7.44
N ALA A 58 7.71 -12.26 -8.02
CA ALA A 58 9.14 -12.06 -8.26
C ALA A 58 9.40 -10.85 -9.16
N VAL A 59 8.67 -10.73 -10.28
CA VAL A 59 8.82 -9.62 -11.23
C VAL A 59 8.39 -8.30 -10.61
N LEU A 60 7.21 -8.27 -9.97
CA LEU A 60 6.65 -7.02 -9.42
C LEU A 60 7.44 -6.52 -8.21
N LEU A 61 7.93 -7.40 -7.35
CA LEU A 61 8.82 -7.04 -6.26
C LEU A 61 10.17 -6.53 -6.77
N ALA A 62 10.72 -7.12 -7.84
CA ALA A 62 11.93 -6.58 -8.46
C ALA A 62 11.72 -5.16 -9.00
N LEU A 63 10.60 -4.91 -9.69
CA LEU A 63 10.24 -3.57 -10.16
C LEU A 63 10.01 -2.59 -9.00
N PHE A 64 9.35 -3.02 -7.94
CA PHE A 64 9.17 -2.22 -6.72
C PHE A 64 10.51 -1.86 -6.07
N VAL A 65 11.42 -2.83 -5.95
CA VAL A 65 12.77 -2.58 -5.39
C VAL A 65 13.54 -1.58 -6.25
N ILE A 66 13.51 -1.72 -7.57
CA ILE A 66 14.13 -0.77 -8.50
C ILE A 66 13.53 0.62 -8.32
N ALA A 67 12.20 0.74 -8.31
CA ALA A 67 11.51 2.03 -8.11
C ALA A 67 11.86 2.66 -6.76
N THR A 68 11.93 1.85 -5.69
CA THR A 68 12.34 2.30 -4.35
C THR A 68 13.78 2.80 -4.33
N ILE A 69 14.71 2.07 -4.95
CA ILE A 69 16.11 2.50 -5.06
C ILE A 69 16.20 3.84 -5.79
N LEU A 70 15.51 3.99 -6.92
CA LEU A 70 15.46 5.24 -7.66
C LEU A 70 14.87 6.37 -6.80
N GLN A 71 13.78 6.12 -6.09
CA GLN A 71 13.15 7.08 -5.19
C GLN A 71 14.10 7.55 -4.09
N VAL A 72 14.86 6.62 -3.47
CA VAL A 72 15.82 6.91 -2.41
C VAL A 72 17.07 7.65 -2.93
N LEU A 73 17.51 7.34 -4.15
CA LEU A 73 18.71 7.96 -4.74
C LEU A 73 18.47 9.37 -5.28
N PHE A 74 17.27 9.66 -5.81
CA PHE A 74 16.97 11.00 -6.33
C PHE A 74 16.71 11.99 -5.19
N ALA A 75 17.51 13.07 -5.17
CA ALA A 75 17.41 14.11 -4.14
C ALA A 75 16.12 14.95 -4.23
N LYS A 76 15.56 15.11 -5.43
CA LYS A 76 14.32 15.84 -5.67
C LYS A 76 13.15 14.87 -5.74
N GLN A 77 12.11 15.18 -4.98
CA GLN A 77 10.85 14.45 -5.08
C GLN A 77 10.18 14.76 -6.42
N HIS A 78 9.90 13.70 -7.16
CA HIS A 78 9.01 13.74 -8.30
C HIS A 78 7.71 13.00 -7.95
N ALA A 79 6.59 13.70 -8.03
CA ALA A 79 5.29 13.12 -7.66
C ALA A 79 4.98 11.82 -8.43
N TRP A 80 5.35 11.74 -9.71
CA TRP A 80 5.16 10.52 -10.51
C TRP A 80 5.95 9.32 -9.99
N MET A 81 7.18 9.53 -9.49
CA MET A 81 7.98 8.45 -8.88
C MET A 81 7.31 7.91 -7.63
N TYR A 82 6.80 8.80 -6.78
CA TYR A 82 6.09 8.40 -5.57
C TYR A 82 4.88 7.53 -5.90
N TRP A 83 4.02 7.97 -6.84
CA TRP A 83 2.81 7.25 -7.20
C TRP A 83 3.11 5.95 -7.93
N THR A 84 4.14 5.90 -8.78
CA THR A 84 4.60 4.66 -9.43
C THR A 84 5.08 3.65 -8.37
N THR A 85 5.90 4.09 -7.41
CA THR A 85 6.41 3.20 -6.34
C THR A 85 5.25 2.70 -5.46
N LEU A 86 4.28 3.56 -5.11
CA LEU A 86 3.10 3.18 -4.35
C LEU A 86 2.25 2.14 -5.10
N THR A 87 2.01 2.37 -6.39
CA THR A 87 1.23 1.45 -7.23
C THR A 87 1.95 0.11 -7.37
N LEU A 88 3.27 0.11 -7.58
CA LEU A 88 4.06 -1.13 -7.63
C LEU A 88 4.06 -1.87 -6.28
N ALA A 89 4.11 -1.14 -5.15
CA ALA A 89 3.95 -1.74 -3.83
C ALA A 89 2.57 -2.38 -3.65
N SER A 90 1.53 -1.74 -4.19
CA SER A 90 0.17 -2.28 -4.11
C SER A 90 0.01 -3.55 -4.97
N ILE A 91 0.43 -3.51 -6.24
CA ILE A 91 0.34 -4.68 -7.13
C ILE A 91 1.23 -5.83 -6.61
N GLY A 92 2.48 -5.52 -6.24
CA GLY A 92 3.41 -6.52 -5.70
C GLY A 92 2.97 -7.06 -4.34
N GLY A 93 2.29 -6.26 -3.52
CA GLY A 93 1.72 -6.67 -2.24
C GLY A 93 0.58 -7.68 -2.40
N THR A 94 -0.31 -7.47 -3.37
CA THR A 94 -1.38 -8.42 -3.72
C THR A 94 -0.81 -9.76 -4.17
N THR A 95 0.06 -9.77 -5.17
CA THR A 95 0.64 -11.03 -5.66
C THR A 95 1.48 -11.75 -4.60
N LEU A 96 2.20 -11.00 -3.74
CA LEU A 96 2.95 -11.57 -2.61
C LEU A 96 2.02 -12.20 -1.57
N CYS A 97 0.88 -11.57 -1.28
CA CYS A 97 -0.15 -12.12 -0.42
C CYS A 97 -0.65 -13.48 -0.95
N ASP A 98 -1.03 -13.53 -2.22
CA ASP A 98 -1.52 -14.76 -2.86
C ASP A 98 -0.46 -15.87 -2.87
N TRP A 99 0.79 -15.51 -3.15
CA TRP A 99 1.88 -16.48 -3.06
C TRP A 99 2.03 -17.05 -1.65
N ILE A 100 1.94 -16.21 -0.60
CA ILE A 100 2.04 -16.65 0.79
C ILE A 100 0.83 -17.50 1.21
N THR A 101 -0.37 -17.05 0.89
CA THR A 101 -1.60 -17.73 1.37
C THR A 101 -1.93 -18.97 0.57
N ARG A 102 -1.78 -18.91 -0.76
CA ARG A 102 -2.18 -19.97 -1.71
C ARG A 102 -0.99 -20.87 -2.05
N SER A 103 0.08 -20.35 -2.68
CA SER A 103 1.19 -21.19 -3.14
C SER A 103 2.00 -21.79 -2.01
N LEU A 104 2.26 -21.05 -0.91
CA LEU A 104 2.88 -21.62 0.29
C LEU A 104 1.88 -22.38 1.18
N GLY A 105 0.57 -22.16 1.01
CA GLY A 105 -0.48 -22.85 1.73
C GLY A 105 -0.68 -22.45 3.19
N LEU A 106 -0.33 -21.21 3.56
CA LEU A 106 -0.57 -20.75 4.93
C LEU A 106 -2.06 -20.47 5.21
N GLY A 107 -2.87 -20.27 4.17
CA GLY A 107 -4.27 -19.85 4.32
C GLY A 107 -4.41 -18.42 4.82
N TYR A 108 -5.65 -17.93 4.92
CA TYR A 108 -5.90 -16.56 5.37
C TYR A 108 -5.56 -16.34 6.86
N PRO A 109 -5.92 -17.22 7.81
CA PRO A 109 -5.67 -16.96 9.23
C PRO A 109 -4.18 -16.90 9.59
N LEU A 110 -3.38 -17.91 9.20
CA LEU A 110 -1.96 -17.95 9.52
C LEU A 110 -1.18 -16.97 8.63
N GLY A 111 -1.56 -16.81 7.36
CA GLY A 111 -1.01 -15.82 6.44
C GLY A 111 -1.20 -14.40 6.99
N SER A 112 -2.42 -14.04 7.43
CA SER A 112 -2.69 -12.71 8.00
C SER A 112 -1.90 -12.46 9.27
N LEU A 113 -1.78 -13.45 10.16
CA LEU A 113 -0.98 -13.32 11.37
C LEU A 113 0.51 -13.07 11.06
N THR A 114 1.07 -13.86 10.13
CA THR A 114 2.48 -13.74 9.72
C THR A 114 2.78 -12.39 9.09
N ILE A 115 1.91 -11.94 8.18
CA ILE A 115 2.05 -10.65 7.49
C ILE A 115 1.81 -9.50 8.48
N PHE A 116 0.86 -9.63 9.42
CA PHE A 116 0.62 -8.64 10.47
C PHE A 116 1.85 -8.45 11.37
N ILE A 117 2.49 -9.55 11.78
CA ILE A 117 3.74 -9.47 12.57
C ILE A 117 4.82 -8.73 11.77
N SER A 118 4.95 -9.01 10.48
CA SER A 118 5.89 -8.33 9.58
C SER A 118 5.58 -6.84 9.46
N LEU A 119 4.31 -6.45 9.33
CA LEU A 119 3.87 -5.06 9.31
C LEU A 119 4.21 -4.33 10.62
N VAL A 120 3.90 -4.95 11.76
CA VAL A 120 4.23 -4.37 13.08
C VAL A 120 5.74 -4.20 13.24
N ALA A 121 6.54 -5.17 12.78
CA ALA A 121 8.00 -5.11 12.84
C ALA A 121 8.55 -3.96 11.96
N THR A 122 8.12 -3.85 10.71
CA THR A 122 8.57 -2.79 9.78
C THR A 122 8.14 -1.41 10.23
N LEU A 123 6.89 -1.25 10.69
CA LEU A 123 6.37 0.01 11.22
C LEU A 123 7.10 0.43 12.50
N SER A 124 7.40 -0.52 13.38
CA SER A 124 8.17 -0.26 14.60
C SER A 124 9.61 0.13 14.29
N ALA A 125 10.25 -0.56 13.34
CA ALA A 125 11.59 -0.24 12.85
C ALA A 125 11.62 1.17 12.23
N TRP A 126 10.68 1.51 11.37
CA TRP A 126 10.54 2.84 10.78
C TRP A 126 10.37 3.91 11.87
N LYS A 127 9.45 3.71 12.81
CA LYS A 127 9.19 4.64 13.91
C LYS A 127 10.40 4.80 14.83
N TRP A 128 11.08 3.70 15.15
CA TRP A 128 12.29 3.71 15.98
C TRP A 128 13.45 4.43 15.31
N TRP A 129 13.63 4.20 13.98
CA TRP A 129 14.71 4.84 13.22
C TRP A 129 14.48 6.33 13.05
N THR A 130 13.30 6.70 12.57
CA THR A 130 13.01 8.10 12.24
C THR A 130 12.82 8.98 13.47
N ARG A 131 12.42 8.40 14.59
CA ARG A 131 12.07 9.11 15.85
C ARG A 131 11.19 10.35 15.63
N SER A 132 10.66 10.51 14.43
CA SER A 132 9.92 11.69 13.99
C SER A 132 8.47 11.62 14.46
N ARG A 133 7.99 12.78 14.91
CA ARG A 133 6.56 13.02 15.18
C ARG A 133 5.89 13.80 14.04
N ASP A 134 6.63 14.09 12.98
CA ASP A 134 6.15 14.85 11.83
C ASP A 134 6.37 14.08 10.53
N LEU A 135 5.27 13.83 9.79
CA LEU A 135 5.30 13.23 8.44
C LEU A 135 5.96 14.13 7.39
N GLY A 136 6.04 15.43 7.68
CA GLY A 136 6.70 16.41 6.81
C GLY A 136 8.20 16.50 7.01
N ALA A 137 8.78 15.78 7.97
CA ALA A 137 10.23 15.75 8.17
C ALA A 137 10.90 15.02 7.00
N ALA A 138 12.04 15.54 6.55
CA ALA A 138 12.84 14.84 5.55
C ALA A 138 13.38 13.55 6.13
N LEU A 139 13.17 12.45 5.43
CA LEU A 139 13.69 11.14 5.78
C LEU A 139 15.11 10.99 5.22
N ASP A 140 15.98 10.35 5.99
CA ASP A 140 17.24 9.84 5.46
C ASP A 140 17.00 8.59 4.58
N LYS A 141 18.03 8.12 3.90
CA LYS A 141 17.90 6.99 2.97
C LYS A 141 17.34 5.72 3.64
N ILE A 142 17.76 5.45 4.88
CA ILE A 142 17.29 4.27 5.64
C ILE A 142 15.83 4.47 6.06
N GLY A 143 15.48 5.62 6.60
CA GLY A 143 14.11 5.95 6.98
C GLY A 143 13.14 5.89 5.80
N GLU A 144 13.57 6.33 4.62
CA GLU A 144 12.79 6.24 3.38
C GLU A 144 12.65 4.79 2.90
N SER A 145 13.71 4.00 2.97
CA SER A 145 13.65 2.57 2.63
C SER A 145 12.70 1.80 3.57
N LEU A 146 12.76 2.08 4.88
CA LEU A 146 11.85 1.50 5.87
C LEU A 146 10.40 1.95 5.65
N TYR A 147 10.18 3.21 5.22
CA TYR A 147 8.87 3.69 4.84
C TYR A 147 8.27 2.86 3.69
N TRP A 148 9.02 2.66 2.60
CA TRP A 148 8.56 1.88 1.46
C TRP A 148 8.36 0.41 1.78
N LEU A 149 9.23 -0.17 2.61
CA LEU A 149 9.04 -1.54 3.10
C LEU A 149 7.76 -1.66 3.95
N THR A 150 7.45 -0.65 4.77
CA THR A 150 6.22 -0.61 5.54
C THR A 150 4.98 -0.45 4.65
N ILE A 151 5.07 0.34 3.56
CA ILE A 151 3.99 0.43 2.56
C ILE A 151 3.76 -0.93 1.89
N LEU A 152 4.81 -1.62 1.46
CA LEU A 152 4.69 -2.96 0.85
C LEU A 152 4.04 -3.96 1.82
N THR A 153 4.54 -4.05 3.07
CA THR A 153 3.96 -4.96 4.06
C THR A 153 2.53 -4.59 4.45
N SER A 154 2.19 -3.29 4.45
CA SER A 154 0.82 -2.81 4.65
C SER A 154 -0.09 -3.21 3.49
N SER A 155 0.41 -3.16 2.25
CA SER A 155 -0.34 -3.61 1.07
C SER A 155 -0.60 -5.12 1.14
N THR A 156 0.44 -5.92 1.39
CA THR A 156 0.32 -7.38 1.54
C THR A 156 -0.65 -7.75 2.67
N PHE A 157 -0.57 -7.05 3.82
CA PHE A 157 -1.51 -7.25 4.93
C PHE A 157 -2.93 -6.84 4.54
N GLY A 158 -3.07 -5.76 3.79
CA GLY A 158 -4.37 -5.28 3.34
C GLY A 158 -5.09 -6.28 2.45
N THR A 159 -4.39 -6.87 1.48
CA THR A 159 -4.96 -7.91 0.62
C THR A 159 -5.41 -9.12 1.44
N VAL A 160 -4.55 -9.69 2.30
CA VAL A 160 -4.95 -10.86 3.10
C VAL A 160 -6.11 -10.54 4.06
N LEU A 161 -6.16 -9.33 4.61
CA LEU A 161 -7.26 -8.92 5.48
C LEU A 161 -8.57 -8.71 4.69
N GLY A 162 -8.50 -8.10 3.51
CA GLY A 162 -9.62 -7.95 2.59
C GLY A 162 -10.20 -9.31 2.21
N ASP A 163 -9.34 -10.22 1.77
CA ASP A 163 -9.70 -11.59 1.42
C ASP A 163 -10.28 -12.36 2.60
N MET A 164 -9.66 -12.27 3.78
CA MET A 164 -10.16 -12.94 4.98
C MET A 164 -11.54 -12.43 5.41
N LEU A 165 -11.84 -11.16 5.16
CA LEU A 165 -13.15 -10.60 5.48
C LEU A 165 -14.21 -11.00 4.43
N SER A 166 -13.86 -11.01 3.15
CA SER A 166 -14.82 -11.22 2.06
C SER A 166 -15.05 -12.68 1.71
N LYS A 167 -14.02 -13.53 1.78
CA LYS A 167 -14.06 -14.92 1.27
C LYS A 167 -14.27 -15.94 2.38
N ASN A 168 -15.12 -16.95 2.13
CA ASN A 168 -15.32 -18.09 3.04
C ASN A 168 -14.21 -19.13 2.90
N GLU A 169 -13.81 -19.40 1.66
CA GLU A 169 -12.88 -20.46 1.29
C GLU A 169 -11.63 -19.89 0.63
N LEU A 170 -10.52 -20.60 0.78
CA LEU A 170 -9.29 -20.32 0.06
C LEU A 170 -9.32 -21.05 -1.27
N ASP A 171 -9.29 -20.29 -2.37
CA ASP A 171 -9.10 -20.86 -3.70
C ASP A 171 -7.62 -21.20 -3.92
N LEU A 172 -7.33 -22.42 -4.27
CA LEU A 172 -6.00 -22.96 -4.50
C LEU A 172 -5.69 -23.17 -6.00
N ASP A 173 -6.51 -22.63 -6.91
CA ASP A 173 -6.34 -22.76 -8.37
C ASP A 173 -6.18 -24.23 -8.82
N GLY A 174 -6.98 -25.12 -8.23
CA GLY A 174 -6.96 -26.56 -8.53
C GLY A 174 -5.79 -27.34 -7.90
N GLN A 175 -4.94 -26.71 -7.12
CA GLN A 175 -3.94 -27.41 -6.31
C GLN A 175 -4.58 -28.02 -5.06
N THR A 176 -4.06 -29.16 -4.61
CA THR A 176 -4.46 -29.66 -3.29
C THR A 176 -3.60 -29.04 -2.20
N ILE A 177 -4.19 -28.89 -0.99
CA ILE A 177 -3.45 -28.32 0.12
C ILE A 177 -2.19 -29.12 0.48
N GLY A 178 -2.16 -30.43 0.20
CA GLY A 178 -1.02 -31.29 0.42
C GLY A 178 0.16 -31.02 -0.52
N ASP A 179 -0.10 -30.37 -1.66
CA ASP A 179 0.94 -29.99 -2.63
C ASP A 179 1.63 -28.68 -2.27
N THR A 180 1.13 -27.97 -1.26
CA THR A 180 1.69 -26.69 -0.82
C THR A 180 2.69 -26.85 0.31
N LEU A 181 3.68 -25.95 0.41
CA LEU A 181 4.80 -26.07 1.34
C LEU A 181 4.38 -26.19 2.82
N PHE A 182 3.36 -25.46 3.23
CA PHE A 182 2.88 -25.41 4.62
C PHE A 182 1.47 -25.98 4.81
N GLY A 183 0.81 -26.43 3.75
CA GLY A 183 -0.59 -26.84 3.82
C GLY A 183 -0.83 -28.03 4.74
N GLU A 184 0.04 -29.06 4.69
CA GLU A 184 -0.05 -30.19 5.61
C GLU A 184 0.17 -29.76 7.07
N PHE A 185 1.11 -28.86 7.33
CA PHE A 185 1.34 -28.31 8.67
C PHE A 185 0.10 -27.55 9.18
N VAL A 186 -0.47 -26.68 8.35
CA VAL A 186 -1.65 -25.83 8.69
C VAL A 186 -2.83 -26.70 9.04
N THR A 187 -3.17 -27.69 8.20
CA THR A 187 -4.31 -28.59 8.41
C THR A 187 -4.09 -29.53 9.59
N ARG A 188 -2.89 -30.07 9.74
CA ARG A 188 -2.54 -31.00 10.82
C ARG A 188 -2.65 -30.35 12.22
N HIS A 189 -2.35 -29.05 12.31
CA HIS A 189 -2.43 -28.31 13.58
C HIS A 189 -3.78 -27.59 13.79
N GLY A 190 -4.76 -27.85 12.93
CA GLY A 190 -6.12 -27.31 13.09
C GLY A 190 -6.26 -25.83 12.74
N PHE A 191 -5.31 -25.23 12.04
CA PHE A 191 -5.48 -23.89 11.49
C PHE A 191 -6.47 -23.93 10.34
N GLY A 192 -7.42 -23.00 10.33
CA GLY A 192 -8.34 -22.82 9.22
C GLY A 192 -7.61 -22.25 7.98
N LEU A 193 -8.14 -22.52 6.80
CA LEU A 193 -7.61 -22.01 5.53
C LEU A 193 -8.43 -20.83 5.00
N GLY A 194 -9.74 -20.87 5.21
CA GLY A 194 -10.69 -19.86 4.72
C GLY A 194 -10.78 -18.62 5.62
N GLY A 195 -11.60 -17.67 5.18
CA GLY A 195 -11.85 -16.41 5.86
C GLY A 195 -13.18 -16.37 6.61
N ILE A 196 -13.69 -15.15 6.84
CA ILE A 196 -14.93 -14.87 7.59
C ILE A 196 -16.15 -14.91 6.66
N GLY A 197 -15.99 -14.49 5.39
CA GLY A 197 -17.00 -14.62 4.35
C GLY A 197 -18.16 -13.63 4.42
N PHE A 198 -17.88 -12.36 4.69
CA PHE A 198 -18.92 -11.32 4.59
C PHE A 198 -19.34 -10.99 3.15
N GLY A 199 -18.59 -11.47 2.16
CA GLY A 199 -18.72 -11.08 0.75
C GLY A 199 -18.06 -9.76 0.42
N ASP A 200 -17.75 -9.55 -0.86
CA ASP A 200 -16.96 -8.39 -1.31
C ASP A 200 -17.69 -7.07 -1.10
N THR A 201 -18.99 -7.04 -1.36
CA THR A 201 -19.83 -5.84 -1.15
C THR A 201 -19.88 -5.40 0.31
N ALA A 202 -20.15 -6.32 1.24
CA ALA A 202 -20.27 -5.97 2.66
C ALA A 202 -18.91 -5.60 3.25
N SER A 203 -17.84 -6.29 2.86
CA SER A 203 -16.48 -5.99 3.28
C SER A 203 -16.02 -4.62 2.77
N THR A 204 -16.30 -4.30 1.51
CA THR A 204 -15.99 -2.98 0.93
C THR A 204 -16.71 -1.86 1.69
N VAL A 205 -18.01 -2.02 1.95
CA VAL A 205 -18.81 -1.02 2.71
C VAL A 205 -18.28 -0.88 4.15
N ALA A 206 -18.00 -1.97 4.83
CA ALA A 206 -17.48 -1.94 6.21
C ALA A 206 -16.12 -1.22 6.29
N LEU A 207 -15.21 -1.52 5.36
CA LEU A 207 -13.89 -0.89 5.28
C LEU A 207 -13.96 0.58 4.88
N LEU A 208 -14.92 0.96 4.02
CA LEU A 208 -15.19 2.36 3.69
C LEU A 208 -15.68 3.14 4.91
N VAL A 209 -16.60 2.57 5.70
CA VAL A 209 -17.07 3.15 6.96
C VAL A 209 -15.90 3.29 7.95
N LEU A 210 -15.03 2.29 8.05
CA LEU A 210 -13.85 2.34 8.91
C LEU A 210 -12.88 3.44 8.46
N LEU A 211 -12.63 3.58 7.16
CA LEU A 211 -11.80 4.67 6.62
C LEU A 211 -12.40 6.05 6.92
N ALA A 212 -13.72 6.19 6.77
CA ALA A 212 -14.42 7.41 7.14
C ALA A 212 -14.30 7.72 8.66
N ALA A 213 -14.36 6.69 9.50
CA ALA A 213 -14.14 6.84 10.94
C ALA A 213 -12.71 7.33 11.26
N VAL A 214 -11.68 6.77 10.59
CA VAL A 214 -10.30 7.24 10.72
C VAL A 214 -10.18 8.71 10.29
N ALA A 215 -10.84 9.11 9.20
CA ALA A 215 -10.87 10.51 8.74
C ALA A 215 -11.53 11.42 9.79
N VAL A 216 -12.66 11.01 10.38
CA VAL A 216 -13.34 11.78 11.45
C VAL A 216 -12.44 11.91 12.69
N VAL A 217 -11.77 10.82 13.10
CA VAL A 217 -10.81 10.85 14.22
C VAL A 217 -9.68 11.84 13.93
N THR A 218 -9.13 11.79 12.69
CA THR A 218 -8.06 12.71 12.26
C THR A 218 -8.48 14.19 12.32
N LEU A 219 -9.71 14.48 11.94
CA LEU A 219 -10.23 15.86 11.88
C LEU A 219 -10.69 16.39 13.23
N LYS A 220 -11.22 15.53 14.13
CA LYS A 220 -11.91 15.96 15.35
C LYS A 220 -11.13 15.67 16.63
N THR A 221 -10.03 14.93 16.58
CA THR A 221 -9.28 14.57 17.78
C THR A 221 -7.85 15.11 17.78
N ARG A 222 -7.17 15.03 18.92
CA ARG A 222 -5.76 15.42 19.07
C ARG A 222 -4.80 14.24 18.86
N VAL A 223 -5.24 13.18 18.22
CA VAL A 223 -4.38 12.03 17.88
C VAL A 223 -3.26 12.48 16.95
N SER A 224 -2.10 11.90 17.12
CA SER A 224 -0.91 12.20 16.32
C SER A 224 -1.19 12.04 14.82
N ARG A 225 -0.82 13.04 14.01
CA ARG A 225 -0.98 13.00 12.55
C ARG A 225 -0.27 11.79 11.93
N VAL A 226 0.86 11.38 12.49
CA VAL A 226 1.59 10.18 12.07
C VAL A 226 0.76 8.92 12.30
N SER A 227 0.12 8.80 13.48
CA SER A 227 -0.74 7.65 13.80
C SER A 227 -1.98 7.60 12.91
N CYS A 228 -2.61 8.76 12.67
CA CYS A 228 -3.75 8.85 11.75
C CYS A 228 -3.37 8.50 10.31
N TYR A 229 -2.19 8.94 9.86
CA TYR A 229 -1.67 8.61 8.54
C TYR A 229 -1.50 7.09 8.37
N TRP A 230 -0.78 6.44 9.28
CA TRP A 230 -0.58 5.00 9.21
C TRP A 230 -1.89 4.22 9.39
N GLY A 231 -2.78 4.70 10.25
CA GLY A 231 -4.13 4.13 10.37
C GLY A 231 -4.91 4.21 9.05
N GLY A 232 -4.85 5.36 8.37
CA GLY A 232 -5.45 5.52 7.04
C GLY A 232 -4.83 4.59 6.00
N ILE A 233 -3.50 4.51 5.92
CA ILE A 233 -2.78 3.61 5.01
C ILE A 233 -3.17 2.15 5.27
N ILE A 234 -3.14 1.69 6.53
CA ILE A 234 -3.47 0.31 6.91
C ILE A 234 -4.93 -0.06 6.55
N VAL A 235 -5.87 0.88 6.66
CA VAL A 235 -7.28 0.64 6.31
C VAL A 235 -7.54 0.76 4.80
N THR A 236 -6.79 1.62 4.10
CA THR A 236 -6.99 1.84 2.66
C THR A 236 -6.60 0.62 1.82
N HIS A 237 -5.60 -0.16 2.25
CA HIS A 237 -5.18 -1.35 1.50
C HIS A 237 -6.24 -2.47 1.50
N PRO A 238 -6.81 -2.92 2.64
CA PRO A 238 -7.90 -3.90 2.59
C PRO A 238 -9.16 -3.36 1.90
N LEU A 239 -9.42 -2.05 2.01
CA LEU A 239 -10.49 -1.43 1.23
C LEU A 239 -10.23 -1.54 -0.27
N GLY A 240 -8.98 -1.29 -0.71
CA GLY A 240 -8.58 -1.43 -2.11
C GLY A 240 -8.74 -2.87 -2.61
N ALA A 241 -8.34 -3.86 -1.81
CA ALA A 241 -8.49 -5.28 -2.14
C ALA A 241 -9.98 -5.67 -2.28
N ALA A 242 -10.80 -5.42 -1.25
CA ALA A 242 -12.23 -5.72 -1.31
C ALA A 242 -12.97 -4.97 -2.44
N ALA A 243 -12.61 -3.70 -2.69
CA ALA A 243 -13.18 -2.92 -3.79
C ALA A 243 -12.73 -3.42 -5.18
N GLY A 244 -11.49 -3.91 -5.29
CA GLY A 244 -10.98 -4.55 -6.51
C GLY A 244 -11.74 -5.83 -6.82
N ASP A 245 -11.91 -6.69 -5.83
CA ASP A 245 -12.72 -7.92 -5.92
C ASP A 245 -14.19 -7.62 -6.26
N PHE A 246 -14.80 -6.63 -5.60
CA PHE A 246 -16.14 -6.17 -5.93
C PHE A 246 -16.27 -5.71 -7.40
N MET A 247 -15.23 -5.13 -7.97
CA MET A 247 -15.26 -4.72 -9.39
C MET A 247 -15.08 -5.90 -10.34
N THR A 248 -14.32 -6.91 -9.97
CA THR A 248 -13.89 -7.98 -10.89
C THR A 248 -14.73 -9.23 -10.80
N LYS A 249 -15.25 -9.59 -9.62
CA LYS A 249 -15.88 -10.88 -9.32
C LYS A 249 -17.41 -10.87 -9.44
N ASP A 250 -18.01 -12.07 -9.39
CA ASP A 250 -19.43 -12.30 -9.64
C ASP A 250 -20.34 -11.65 -8.60
N ASP A 251 -19.87 -11.53 -7.37
CA ASP A 251 -20.62 -10.91 -6.26
C ASP A 251 -20.69 -9.36 -6.35
N GLY A 252 -20.07 -8.78 -7.38
CA GLY A 252 -19.99 -7.34 -7.57
C GLY A 252 -20.38 -6.89 -8.98
N LEU A 253 -19.50 -6.08 -9.61
CA LEU A 253 -19.74 -5.49 -10.94
C LEU A 253 -19.43 -6.43 -12.11
N HIS A 254 -18.77 -7.54 -11.86
CA HIS A 254 -18.44 -8.58 -12.84
C HIS A 254 -17.70 -8.05 -14.09
N LEU A 255 -16.80 -7.07 -13.91
CA LEU A 255 -16.04 -6.48 -15.02
C LEU A 255 -14.89 -7.39 -15.50
N GLY A 256 -14.44 -8.32 -14.65
CA GLY A 256 -13.23 -9.10 -14.86
C GLY A 256 -11.95 -8.28 -14.69
N ASN A 257 -10.82 -8.99 -14.48
CA ASN A 257 -9.55 -8.36 -14.10
C ASN A 257 -9.03 -7.37 -15.16
N ALA A 258 -9.12 -7.70 -16.45
CA ALA A 258 -8.59 -6.88 -17.53
C ALA A 258 -9.30 -5.51 -17.66
N TRP A 259 -10.63 -5.52 -17.69
CA TRP A 259 -11.42 -4.28 -17.83
C TRP A 259 -11.39 -3.43 -16.57
N ALA A 260 -11.44 -4.04 -15.39
CA ALA A 260 -11.31 -3.31 -14.13
C ALA A 260 -9.93 -2.64 -14.00
N THR A 261 -8.85 -3.36 -14.34
CA THR A 261 -7.50 -2.81 -14.37
C THR A 261 -7.39 -1.63 -15.33
N LEU A 262 -7.89 -1.77 -16.57
CA LEU A 262 -7.86 -0.68 -17.55
C LEU A 262 -8.63 0.54 -17.06
N LEU A 263 -9.83 0.36 -16.53
CA LEU A 263 -10.65 1.43 -15.96
C LEU A 263 -9.90 2.14 -14.83
N LEU A 264 -9.30 1.40 -13.92
CA LEU A 264 -8.58 1.97 -12.76
C LEU A 264 -7.29 2.69 -13.16
N VAL A 265 -6.58 2.24 -14.21
CA VAL A 265 -5.46 2.98 -14.79
C VAL A 265 -5.93 4.33 -15.30
N VAL A 266 -7.06 4.38 -16.02
CA VAL A 266 -7.64 5.64 -16.51
C VAL A 266 -8.07 6.55 -15.35
N VAL A 267 -8.73 5.99 -14.33
CA VAL A 267 -9.15 6.73 -13.13
C VAL A 267 -7.94 7.28 -12.40
N LEU A 268 -6.91 6.47 -12.15
CA LEU A 268 -5.68 6.89 -11.47
C LEU A 268 -4.99 8.02 -12.25
N ALA A 269 -4.87 7.89 -13.57
CA ALA A 269 -4.30 8.93 -14.42
C ALA A 269 -5.12 10.22 -14.37
N ALA A 270 -6.44 10.15 -14.42
CA ALA A 270 -7.33 11.31 -14.34
C ALA A 270 -7.19 12.02 -12.98
N VAL A 271 -7.20 11.26 -11.87
CA VAL A 271 -7.04 11.84 -10.52
C VAL A 271 -5.64 12.45 -10.36
N ALA A 272 -4.60 11.82 -10.91
CA ALA A 272 -3.23 12.36 -10.89
C ALA A 272 -3.11 13.70 -11.66
N VAL A 273 -3.73 13.80 -12.83
CA VAL A 273 -3.79 15.05 -13.61
C VAL A 273 -4.55 16.13 -12.85
N LEU A 274 -5.69 15.81 -12.24
CA LEU A 274 -6.46 16.75 -11.43
C LEU A 274 -5.66 17.23 -10.22
N ALA A 275 -4.98 16.33 -9.53
CA ALA A 275 -4.12 16.66 -8.39
C ALA A 275 -2.96 17.60 -8.82
N TYR A 276 -2.33 17.33 -9.95
CA TYR A 276 -1.27 18.19 -10.49
C TYR A 276 -1.78 19.59 -10.84
N ARG A 277 -2.92 19.70 -11.52
CA ARG A 277 -3.53 20.98 -11.88
C ARG A 277 -3.92 21.80 -10.64
N ASN A 278 -4.52 21.15 -9.64
CA ASN A 278 -4.93 21.80 -8.41
C ASN A 278 -3.72 22.35 -7.61
N ASN A 279 -2.64 21.60 -7.52
CA ASN A 279 -1.41 22.05 -6.86
C ASN A 279 -0.77 23.24 -7.58
N LYS A 280 -0.82 23.27 -8.93
CA LYS A 280 -0.29 24.39 -9.72
C LYS A 280 -1.12 25.68 -9.53
N SER A 281 -2.45 25.54 -9.47
CA SER A 281 -3.37 26.68 -9.23
C SER A 281 -3.11 27.30 -7.85
N HIS A 282 -3.00 26.47 -6.80
CA HIS A 282 -2.68 26.99 -5.46
C HIS A 282 -1.32 27.69 -5.37
N ALA A 283 -0.32 27.18 -6.06
CA ALA A 283 1.00 27.81 -6.10
C ALA A 283 0.97 29.18 -6.81
N ALA A 284 0.15 29.33 -7.84
CA ALA A 284 -0.02 30.62 -8.56
C ALA A 284 -0.74 31.66 -7.68
N THR A 285 -1.79 31.26 -6.97
CA THR A 285 -2.56 32.16 -6.07
C THR A 285 -1.75 32.66 -4.86
N LEU A 286 -0.73 31.92 -4.44
CA LEU A 286 0.17 32.32 -3.33
C LEU A 286 1.33 33.21 -3.79
N ALA A 287 1.53 33.34 -5.11
CA ALA A 287 2.58 34.18 -5.70
C ALA A 287 2.10 35.56 -6.15
N GLU A 288 0.78 35.80 -6.14
CA GLU A 288 0.12 37.09 -6.30
C GLU A 288 -0.10 37.76 -4.93
#